data_cd23a41702a79d96d063e936afcf3400
#
_entry.id   cd23a41702a79d96d063e936afcf3400
#
_cell.length_a   1.000
_cell.length_b   1.000
_cell.length_c   1.000
_cell.angle_alpha   90.00
_cell.angle_beta   90.00
_cell.angle_gamma   90.00
#
_symmetry.space_group_name_H-M   'P 1'
#
loop_
_entity.id
_entity.type
_entity.pdbx_description
1 polymer ?
#
loop_
_entity_poly.entity_id
_entity_poly.type
_entity_poly.pdbx_seq_one_letter_code
_entity_poly.pdbx_strand_id
1 'polypeptide(L)'
;MLDDHRANVNAVAFSQDGRRLLTGSYDSSLRYYELPEDGGAPRLLRLMEGHDFGVNAVAFLPDGRRALSAAVDETVRLWDLESGRELAELRGHEGPVFAVAVAPDGTLAASAGVDGTVNLWNIAERRIIASLYGHRQPIWALAFTPDGKRLLSAGGDEVTRLWDLESRSEIGLSEEVAEPPASAAAAEADPRGAKLFRKCAACHTVTADGGNRAGPTLYGVFGRRAGAIEGYNYSEALSHSDLVWNEETIDRLFAEGPDEFTPGSKMPLQRMPSAEDREDLITYLKSITAVEGTAN
;
A
#
# COMPACT_ATOMS: atom_id res chain seq x y z
N MET A 1 36.77 -7.96 1.82
CA MET A 1 35.80 -7.83 0.72
C MET A 1 34.75 -8.90 0.95
N LEU A 2 33.46 -8.59 0.76
CA LEU A 2 32.35 -9.58 0.82
C LEU A 2 31.97 -9.88 -0.62
N ASP A 3 32.31 -11.06 -1.10
CA ASP A 3 32.11 -11.52 -2.48
C ASP A 3 31.29 -12.84 -2.56
N ASP A 4 30.53 -13.08 -1.49
CA ASP A 4 29.75 -14.31 -1.36
C ASP A 4 28.50 -14.38 -2.26
N HIS A 5 27.91 -13.20 -2.64
CA HIS A 5 26.74 -13.14 -3.50
C HIS A 5 27.07 -13.45 -4.97
N ARG A 6 26.12 -14.07 -5.68
CA ARG A 6 26.26 -14.47 -7.08
C ARG A 6 25.65 -13.49 -8.07
N ALA A 7 24.98 -12.43 -7.58
CA ALA A 7 24.39 -11.37 -8.38
C ALA A 7 24.47 -10.04 -7.63
N ASN A 8 23.88 -8.97 -8.18
CA ASN A 8 23.90 -7.63 -7.58
C ASN A 8 23.40 -7.65 -6.15
N VAL A 9 24.12 -6.98 -5.25
CA VAL A 9 23.66 -6.72 -3.88
C VAL A 9 22.85 -5.43 -3.90
N ASN A 10 21.55 -5.55 -3.71
CA ASN A 10 20.62 -4.41 -3.80
C ASN A 10 20.37 -3.74 -2.44
N ALA A 11 20.54 -4.49 -1.36
CA ALA A 11 20.21 -4.00 -0.04
C ALA A 11 21.27 -4.37 1.00
N VAL A 12 21.50 -3.43 1.92
CA VAL A 12 22.32 -3.63 3.10
C VAL A 12 21.64 -2.97 4.29
N ALA A 13 21.74 -3.58 5.46
CA ALA A 13 21.30 -3.02 6.72
C ALA A 13 22.24 -3.41 7.85
N PHE A 14 22.49 -2.47 8.77
CA PHE A 14 23.21 -2.73 10.02
C PHE A 14 22.21 -2.99 11.15
N SER A 15 22.60 -3.87 12.08
CA SER A 15 21.94 -3.94 13.38
C SER A 15 22.13 -2.66 14.16
N GLN A 16 21.27 -2.40 15.14
CA GLN A 16 21.30 -1.17 15.94
C GLN A 16 22.63 -0.99 16.71
N ASP A 17 23.28 -2.07 17.09
CA ASP A 17 24.58 -2.08 17.77
C ASP A 17 25.78 -1.98 16.80
N GLY A 18 25.53 -1.97 15.50
CA GLY A 18 26.57 -1.91 14.46
C GLY A 18 27.41 -3.18 14.31
N ARG A 19 27.09 -4.26 15.03
CA ARG A 19 27.90 -5.49 15.06
C ARG A 19 27.46 -6.55 14.06
N ARG A 20 26.32 -6.34 13.41
CA ARG A 20 25.76 -7.26 12.44
C ARG A 20 25.44 -6.54 11.13
N LEU A 21 25.58 -7.24 10.05
CA LEU A 21 25.24 -6.79 8.71
C LEU A 21 24.30 -7.80 8.05
N LEU A 22 23.26 -7.31 7.44
CA LEU A 22 22.35 -8.08 6.59
C LEU A 22 22.46 -7.55 5.17
N THR A 23 22.59 -8.45 4.20
CA THR A 23 22.60 -8.10 2.78
C THR A 23 21.50 -8.86 2.04
N GLY A 24 20.91 -8.23 1.03
CA GLY A 24 19.95 -8.83 0.12
C GLY A 24 20.42 -8.68 -1.32
N SER A 25 20.28 -9.74 -2.11
CA SER A 25 20.83 -9.79 -3.47
C SER A 25 19.81 -10.23 -4.50
N TYR A 26 20.09 -9.85 -5.74
CA TYR A 26 19.35 -10.33 -6.91
C TYR A 26 19.54 -11.83 -7.16
N ASP A 27 20.48 -12.49 -6.43
CA ASP A 27 20.62 -13.95 -6.38
C ASP A 27 19.54 -14.65 -5.53
N SER A 28 18.50 -13.92 -5.12
CA SER A 28 17.35 -14.37 -4.31
C SER A 28 17.71 -14.75 -2.86
N SER A 29 18.92 -14.46 -2.42
CA SER A 29 19.39 -14.81 -1.08
C SER A 29 19.64 -13.58 -0.20
N LEU A 30 19.57 -13.82 1.11
CA LEU A 30 20.07 -12.91 2.13
C LEU A 30 21.29 -13.51 2.79
N ARG A 31 22.22 -12.67 3.21
CA ARG A 31 23.36 -13.08 4.03
C ARG A 31 23.45 -12.24 5.28
N TYR A 32 23.68 -12.92 6.39
CA TYR A 32 23.79 -12.36 7.72
C TYR A 32 25.21 -12.53 8.22
N TYR A 33 25.88 -11.43 8.54
CA TYR A 33 27.28 -11.41 8.94
C TYR A 33 27.46 -10.84 10.34
N GLU A 34 28.52 -11.30 11.01
CA GLU A 34 29.11 -10.66 12.16
C GLU A 34 30.23 -9.73 11.72
N LEU A 35 30.27 -8.55 12.31
CA LEU A 35 31.33 -7.57 12.12
C LEU A 35 32.23 -7.55 13.38
N PRO A 36 33.48 -8.00 13.31
CA PRO A 36 34.35 -8.01 14.45
C PRO A 36 34.71 -6.60 14.94
N GLU A 37 34.77 -6.41 16.25
CA GLU A 37 35.12 -5.11 16.87
C GLU A 37 36.55 -4.66 16.58
N ASP A 38 37.45 -5.58 16.33
CA ASP A 38 38.87 -5.32 16.02
C ASP A 38 39.09 -4.88 14.55
N GLY A 39 38.04 -4.70 13.77
CA GLY A 39 38.11 -4.36 12.36
C GLY A 39 38.56 -5.52 11.47
N GLY A 40 38.52 -6.75 11.96
CA GLY A 40 38.78 -7.97 11.21
C GLY A 40 37.78 -8.19 10.06
N ALA A 41 37.99 -9.25 9.30
CA ALA A 41 37.10 -9.60 8.20
C ALA A 41 35.69 -9.99 8.71
N PRO A 42 34.64 -9.49 8.10
CA PRO A 42 33.27 -9.93 8.39
C PRO A 42 33.11 -11.45 8.27
N ARG A 43 32.37 -12.05 9.18
CA ARG A 43 32.14 -13.48 9.22
C ARG A 43 30.69 -13.82 8.85
N LEU A 44 30.50 -14.60 7.80
CA LEU A 44 29.18 -15.11 7.42
C LEU A 44 28.63 -16.00 8.53
N LEU A 45 27.47 -15.63 9.08
CA LEU A 45 26.77 -16.40 10.09
C LEU A 45 25.69 -17.29 9.47
N ARG A 46 24.92 -16.73 8.51
CA ARG A 46 23.83 -17.44 7.84
C ARG A 46 23.71 -17.03 6.38
N LEU A 47 23.41 -18.00 5.55
CA LEU A 47 22.79 -17.86 4.24
C LEU A 47 21.29 -18.18 4.42
N MET A 48 20.43 -17.30 3.93
CA MET A 48 18.97 -17.45 4.02
C MET A 48 18.42 -17.43 2.59
N GLU A 49 17.79 -18.53 2.23
CA GLU A 49 17.17 -18.78 0.93
C GLU A 49 15.69 -19.00 1.10
N GLY A 50 14.88 -18.56 0.15
CA GLY A 50 13.42 -18.72 0.19
C GLY A 50 12.73 -17.87 -0.86
N HIS A 51 13.21 -16.64 -1.12
CA HIS A 51 12.66 -15.85 -2.20
C HIS A 51 12.85 -16.51 -3.56
N ASP A 52 11.82 -16.42 -4.41
CA ASP A 52 11.87 -16.97 -5.77
C ASP A 52 12.61 -16.06 -6.73
N PHE A 53 12.70 -14.75 -6.43
CA PHE A 53 13.38 -13.73 -7.22
C PHE A 53 14.19 -12.78 -6.33
N GLY A 54 14.91 -11.85 -6.99
CA GLY A 54 15.86 -10.95 -6.36
C GLY A 54 15.32 -10.15 -5.18
N VAL A 55 16.10 -10.10 -4.11
CA VAL A 55 15.80 -9.30 -2.92
C VAL A 55 16.17 -7.85 -3.18
N ASN A 56 15.23 -6.93 -2.95
CA ASN A 56 15.39 -5.50 -3.19
C ASN A 56 15.65 -4.70 -1.92
N ALA A 57 15.10 -5.13 -0.78
CA ALA A 57 15.25 -4.41 0.49
C ALA A 57 15.33 -5.37 1.67
N VAL A 58 16.04 -4.96 2.72
CA VAL A 58 16.15 -5.68 3.99
C VAL A 58 16.08 -4.70 5.16
N ALA A 59 15.51 -5.13 6.27
CA ALA A 59 15.46 -4.35 7.50
C ALA A 59 15.55 -5.25 8.74
N PHE A 60 16.35 -4.86 9.74
CA PHE A 60 16.33 -5.49 11.06
C PHE A 60 15.08 -5.10 11.84
N LEU A 61 14.56 -6.02 12.62
CA LEU A 61 13.67 -5.66 13.72
C LEU A 61 14.48 -5.14 14.90
N PRO A 62 13.89 -4.27 15.75
CA PRO A 62 14.60 -3.69 16.90
C PRO A 62 15.08 -4.71 17.93
N ASP A 63 14.50 -5.91 17.93
CA ASP A 63 14.93 -7.01 18.81
C ASP A 63 16.31 -7.61 18.44
N GLY A 64 16.85 -7.22 17.26
CA GLY A 64 18.12 -7.73 16.74
C GLY A 64 18.16 -9.21 16.40
N ARG A 65 17.02 -9.91 16.51
CA ARG A 65 16.88 -11.36 16.27
C ARG A 65 16.12 -11.68 14.99
N ARG A 66 15.30 -10.76 14.53
CA ARG A 66 14.47 -10.93 13.33
C ARG A 66 14.79 -9.88 12.29
N ALA A 67 14.48 -10.21 11.05
CA ALA A 67 14.61 -9.29 9.93
C ALA A 67 13.46 -9.47 8.95
N LEU A 68 13.21 -8.44 8.16
CA LEU A 68 12.34 -8.48 7.00
C LEU A 68 13.18 -8.35 5.72
N SER A 69 12.69 -8.99 4.66
CA SER A 69 13.14 -8.75 3.30
C SER A 69 11.96 -8.50 2.38
N ALA A 70 12.19 -7.72 1.33
CA ALA A 70 11.23 -7.46 0.27
C ALA A 70 11.87 -7.79 -1.08
N ALA A 71 11.11 -8.41 -1.99
CA ALA A 71 11.68 -8.96 -3.21
C ALA A 71 10.82 -8.75 -4.47
N VAL A 72 11.39 -9.11 -5.60
CA VAL A 72 10.73 -9.08 -6.91
C VAL A 72 9.60 -10.11 -7.00
N ASP A 73 9.61 -11.15 -6.15
CA ASP A 73 8.56 -12.18 -6.06
C ASP A 73 7.25 -11.70 -5.39
N GLU A 74 7.08 -10.36 -5.24
CA GLU A 74 5.89 -9.72 -4.69
C GLU A 74 5.67 -9.96 -3.20
N THR A 75 6.63 -10.62 -2.53
CA THR A 75 6.53 -10.98 -1.11
C THR A 75 7.43 -10.13 -0.22
N VAL A 76 7.01 -10.01 1.03
CA VAL A 76 7.85 -9.64 2.16
C VAL A 76 8.01 -10.90 3.02
N ARG A 77 9.23 -11.18 3.47
CA ARG A 77 9.49 -12.35 4.33
C ARG A 77 10.06 -11.93 5.67
N LEU A 78 9.58 -12.62 6.70
CA LEU A 78 10.08 -12.46 8.07
C LEU A 78 11.02 -13.61 8.40
N TRP A 79 12.19 -13.29 8.92
CA TRP A 79 13.28 -14.23 9.18
C TRP A 79 13.67 -14.26 10.65
N ASP A 80 14.04 -15.43 11.15
CA ASP A 80 14.80 -15.61 12.39
C ASP A 80 16.29 -15.66 12.05
N LEU A 81 17.05 -14.69 12.54
CA LEU A 81 18.47 -14.53 12.19
C LEU A 81 19.38 -15.53 12.90
N GLU A 82 18.95 -16.09 14.02
CA GLU A 82 19.73 -17.08 14.74
C GLU A 82 19.74 -18.42 14.02
N SER A 83 18.57 -18.89 13.62
CA SER A 83 18.42 -20.16 12.88
C SER A 83 18.59 -20.01 11.38
N GLY A 84 18.42 -18.81 10.82
CA GLY A 84 18.37 -18.51 9.39
C GLY A 84 17.06 -18.97 8.72
N ARG A 85 16.04 -19.31 9.51
CA ARG A 85 14.76 -19.82 8.99
C ARG A 85 13.77 -18.71 8.70
N GLU A 86 12.99 -18.91 7.66
CA GLU A 86 11.79 -18.12 7.41
C GLU A 86 10.74 -18.39 8.49
N LEU A 87 10.18 -17.33 9.06
CA LEU A 87 9.11 -17.36 10.05
C LEU A 87 7.74 -17.13 9.41
N ALA A 88 7.68 -16.35 8.34
CA ALA A 88 6.47 -16.06 7.60
C ALA A 88 6.77 -15.48 6.23
N GLU A 89 5.94 -15.83 5.27
CA GLU A 89 5.78 -15.16 3.99
C GLU A 89 4.56 -14.23 4.08
N LEU A 90 4.75 -12.96 3.76
CA LEU A 90 3.72 -11.92 3.84
C LEU A 90 3.34 -11.50 2.42
N ARG A 91 2.13 -11.87 2.01
CA ARG A 91 1.57 -11.59 0.68
C ARG A 91 0.58 -10.45 0.71
N GLY A 92 0.49 -9.67 -0.37
CA GLY A 92 -0.49 -8.58 -0.50
C GLY A 92 -0.07 -7.44 -1.41
N HIS A 93 1.14 -7.50 -2.02
CA HIS A 93 1.52 -6.65 -3.14
C HIS A 93 1.14 -7.29 -4.48
N GLU A 94 0.82 -6.47 -5.47
CA GLU A 94 0.51 -6.88 -6.84
C GLU A 94 1.69 -6.60 -7.79
N GLY A 95 2.90 -6.89 -7.34
CA GLY A 95 4.12 -6.74 -8.10
C GLY A 95 5.36 -6.57 -7.22
N PRO A 96 6.55 -6.40 -7.81
CA PRO A 96 7.81 -6.26 -7.12
C PRO A 96 7.77 -5.28 -5.95
N VAL A 97 8.24 -5.73 -4.78
CA VAL A 97 8.35 -4.90 -3.58
C VAL A 97 9.75 -4.32 -3.52
N PHE A 98 9.85 -2.98 -3.41
CA PHE A 98 11.12 -2.26 -3.49
C PHE A 98 11.62 -1.74 -2.16
N ALA A 99 10.73 -1.52 -1.20
CA ALA A 99 11.09 -0.98 0.09
C ALA A 99 10.40 -1.72 1.24
N VAL A 100 11.11 -1.85 2.34
CA VAL A 100 10.59 -2.31 3.63
C VAL A 100 11.18 -1.47 4.75
N ALA A 101 10.36 -1.11 5.72
CA ALA A 101 10.77 -0.40 6.93
C ALA A 101 10.09 -1.02 8.16
N VAL A 102 10.72 -0.90 9.32
CA VAL A 102 10.21 -1.40 10.60
C VAL A 102 10.03 -0.23 11.56
N ALA A 103 8.91 -0.19 12.25
CA ALA A 103 8.65 0.80 13.29
C ALA A 103 9.65 0.66 14.45
N PRO A 104 10.03 1.76 15.14
CA PRO A 104 11.03 1.72 16.20
C PRO A 104 10.71 0.77 17.37
N ASP A 105 9.44 0.51 17.62
CA ASP A 105 8.98 -0.43 18.66
C ASP A 105 8.90 -1.89 18.18
N GLY A 106 9.09 -2.14 16.87
CA GLY A 106 9.04 -3.46 16.26
C GLY A 106 7.65 -4.09 16.17
N THR A 107 6.59 -3.35 16.44
CA THR A 107 5.21 -3.85 16.36
C THR A 107 4.67 -3.83 14.93
N LEU A 108 5.06 -2.79 14.17
CA LEU A 108 4.63 -2.57 12.80
C LEU A 108 5.81 -2.64 11.81
N ALA A 109 5.49 -3.02 10.60
CA ALA A 109 6.33 -2.80 9.44
C ALA A 109 5.53 -2.16 8.31
N ALA A 110 6.24 -1.57 7.37
CA ALA A 110 5.69 -1.05 6.13
C ALA A 110 6.45 -1.64 4.95
N SER A 111 5.76 -1.96 3.86
CA SER A 111 6.36 -2.33 2.58
C SER A 111 5.71 -1.57 1.45
N ALA A 112 6.45 -1.37 0.35
CA ALA A 112 5.94 -0.68 -0.82
C ALA A 112 6.70 -1.11 -2.08
N GLY A 113 6.06 -0.97 -3.23
CA GLY A 113 6.63 -1.45 -4.47
C GLY A 113 6.04 -0.83 -5.74
N VAL A 114 6.06 -1.62 -6.81
CA VAL A 114 5.66 -1.21 -8.15
C VAL A 114 4.17 -0.88 -8.24
N ASP A 115 3.35 -1.48 -7.38
CA ASP A 115 1.90 -1.28 -7.33
C ASP A 115 1.48 0.10 -6.77
N GLY A 116 2.44 0.92 -6.31
CA GLY A 116 2.18 2.24 -5.74
C GLY A 116 1.46 2.22 -4.39
N THR A 117 1.39 1.04 -3.75
CA THR A 117 0.72 0.83 -2.46
C THR A 117 1.75 0.75 -1.34
N VAL A 118 1.42 1.31 -0.19
CA VAL A 118 2.13 1.04 1.06
C VAL A 118 1.28 0.11 1.92
N ASN A 119 1.76 -1.10 2.17
CA ASN A 119 1.13 -2.05 3.08
C ASN A 119 1.72 -1.92 4.48
N LEU A 120 0.86 -1.74 5.49
CA LEU A 120 1.21 -1.77 6.90
C LEU A 120 0.91 -3.16 7.48
N TRP A 121 1.92 -3.74 8.13
CA TRP A 121 1.88 -5.09 8.67
C TRP A 121 1.93 -5.07 10.20
N ASN A 122 1.07 -5.85 10.83
CA ASN A 122 1.28 -6.25 12.23
C ASN A 122 2.24 -7.44 12.24
N ILE A 123 3.42 -7.25 12.83
CA ILE A 123 4.48 -8.26 12.83
C ILE A 123 4.10 -9.51 13.63
N ALA A 124 3.43 -9.34 14.77
CA ALA A 124 3.02 -10.46 15.63
C ALA A 124 1.92 -11.29 14.98
N GLU A 125 0.95 -10.63 14.35
CA GLU A 125 -0.19 -11.28 13.69
C GLU A 125 0.13 -11.72 12.25
N ARG A 126 1.25 -11.24 11.68
CA ARG A 126 1.73 -11.57 10.32
C ARG A 126 0.69 -11.28 9.24
N ARG A 127 -0.01 -10.16 9.37
CA ARG A 127 -1.05 -9.75 8.43
C ARG A 127 -1.03 -8.25 8.15
N ILE A 128 -1.61 -7.88 7.02
CA ILE A 128 -1.87 -6.48 6.70
C ILE A 128 -2.94 -5.93 7.65
N ILE A 129 -2.69 -4.74 8.21
CA ILE A 129 -3.65 -4.01 9.02
C ILE A 129 -4.18 -2.76 8.33
N ALA A 130 -3.47 -2.28 7.32
CA ALA A 130 -3.91 -1.20 6.44
C ALA A 130 -3.10 -1.20 5.15
N SER A 131 -3.71 -0.71 4.07
CA SER A 131 -3.02 -0.34 2.84
C SER A 131 -3.25 1.15 2.60
N LEU A 132 -2.15 1.90 2.36
CA LEU A 132 -2.17 3.34 2.15
C LEU A 132 -1.99 3.60 0.65
N TYR A 133 -2.89 4.37 0.09
CA TYR A 133 -2.96 4.66 -1.33
C TYR A 133 -2.76 6.14 -1.58
N GLY A 134 -2.04 6.51 -2.62
CA GLY A 134 -1.80 7.90 -2.96
C GLY A 134 -0.75 8.05 -4.05
N HIS A 135 0.29 7.22 -4.05
CA HIS A 135 1.29 7.23 -5.11
C HIS A 135 0.71 6.69 -6.42
N ARG A 136 1.12 7.34 -7.53
CA ARG A 136 0.68 6.99 -8.90
C ARG A 136 1.72 6.18 -9.66
N GLN A 137 2.91 6.04 -9.09
CA GLN A 137 4.07 5.37 -9.65
C GLN A 137 4.71 4.50 -8.56
N PRO A 138 5.65 3.62 -8.92
CA PRO A 138 6.36 2.80 -7.95
C PRO A 138 6.93 3.58 -6.77
N ILE A 139 6.85 3.02 -5.59
CA ILE A 139 7.41 3.57 -4.36
C ILE A 139 8.78 2.92 -4.12
N TRP A 140 9.80 3.77 -3.93
CA TRP A 140 11.19 3.34 -3.81
C TRP A 140 11.73 3.38 -2.38
N ALA A 141 11.12 4.20 -1.51
CA ALA A 141 11.64 4.40 -0.17
C ALA A 141 10.52 4.56 0.86
N LEU A 142 10.79 4.04 2.06
CA LEU A 142 9.95 4.13 3.24
C LEU A 142 10.80 4.46 4.45
N ALA A 143 10.29 5.31 5.35
CA ALA A 143 10.91 5.58 6.64
C ALA A 143 9.85 5.88 7.71
N PHE A 144 9.90 5.19 8.84
CA PHE A 144 9.14 5.58 10.02
C PHE A 144 9.80 6.77 10.71
N THR A 145 8.99 7.65 11.30
CA THR A 145 9.51 8.65 12.23
C THR A 145 10.03 7.99 13.51
N PRO A 146 10.98 8.63 14.22
CA PRO A 146 11.56 8.03 15.42
C PRO A 146 10.56 7.73 16.54
N ASP A 147 9.44 8.43 16.58
CA ASP A 147 8.34 8.20 17.52
C ASP A 147 7.38 7.06 17.08
N GLY A 148 7.59 6.51 15.87
CA GLY A 148 6.76 5.45 15.30
C GLY A 148 5.35 5.85 14.90
N LYS A 149 4.99 7.14 14.99
CA LYS A 149 3.61 7.62 14.75
C LYS A 149 3.32 7.95 13.31
N ARG A 150 4.37 8.16 12.50
CA ARG A 150 4.25 8.58 11.11
C ARG A 150 5.14 7.73 10.22
N LEU A 151 4.77 7.68 8.96
CA LEU A 151 5.55 7.02 7.91
C LEU A 151 5.73 7.99 6.74
N LEU A 152 6.93 8.05 6.20
CA LEU A 152 7.21 8.70 4.92
C LEU A 152 7.31 7.64 3.83
N SER A 153 6.77 7.97 2.65
CA SER A 153 6.98 7.20 1.42
C SER A 153 7.40 8.13 0.29
N ALA A 154 8.29 7.67 -0.57
CA ALA A 154 8.75 8.42 -1.73
C ALA A 154 8.74 7.51 -2.97
N GLY A 155 8.27 8.03 -4.09
CA GLY A 155 8.04 7.25 -5.30
C GLY A 155 8.46 7.94 -6.60
N GLY A 156 8.22 7.23 -7.70
CA GLY A 156 8.48 7.70 -9.06
C GLY A 156 7.54 8.81 -9.53
N ASP A 157 6.50 9.12 -8.78
CA ASP A 157 5.59 10.23 -9.01
C ASP A 157 6.16 11.59 -8.53
N GLU A 158 7.46 11.62 -8.15
CA GLU A 158 8.18 12.81 -7.69
C GLU A 158 7.62 13.40 -6.37
N VAL A 159 6.81 12.63 -5.64
CA VAL A 159 6.17 13.06 -4.40
C VAL A 159 6.72 12.27 -3.21
N THR A 160 6.96 12.99 -2.11
CA THR A 160 7.14 12.40 -0.79
C THR A 160 5.86 12.61 0.02
N ARG A 161 5.28 11.52 0.52
CA ARG A 161 4.05 11.55 1.31
C ARG A 161 4.34 11.22 2.75
N LEU A 162 3.69 11.96 3.64
CA LEU A 162 3.73 11.73 5.08
C LEU A 162 2.37 11.17 5.54
N TRP A 163 2.40 10.03 6.18
CA TRP A 163 1.21 9.32 6.65
C TRP A 163 1.14 9.36 8.17
N ASP A 164 -0.02 9.68 8.70
CA ASP A 164 -0.35 9.48 10.11
C ASP A 164 -0.84 8.04 10.31
N LEU A 165 -0.22 7.30 11.21
CA LEU A 165 -0.49 5.86 11.35
C LEU A 165 -1.69 5.57 12.27
N GLU A 166 -2.11 6.52 13.08
CA GLU A 166 -3.31 6.39 13.91
C GLU A 166 -4.57 6.57 13.05
N SER A 167 -4.63 7.66 12.29
CA SER A 167 -5.73 7.94 11.37
C SER A 167 -5.64 7.18 10.05
N ARG A 168 -4.44 6.65 9.71
CA ARG A 168 -4.11 5.98 8.44
C ARG A 168 -4.37 6.87 7.22
N SER A 169 -4.09 8.15 7.36
CA SER A 169 -4.31 9.16 6.34
C SER A 169 -3.03 9.93 6.02
N GLU A 170 -2.97 10.51 4.83
CA GLU A 170 -1.88 11.39 4.43
C GLU A 170 -1.96 12.72 5.19
N ILE A 171 -0.82 13.14 5.79
CA ILE A 171 -0.70 14.45 6.45
C ILE A 171 -0.37 15.50 5.41
N GLY A 172 -1.04 16.66 5.49
CA GLY A 172 -0.77 17.78 4.58
C GLY A 172 -1.67 17.79 3.35
N LEU A 173 -2.49 16.76 3.14
CA LEU A 173 -3.78 16.99 2.50
C LEU A 173 -4.57 17.78 3.55
N SER A 174 -4.60 19.12 3.41
CA SER A 174 -5.50 19.95 4.19
C SER A 174 -6.90 19.35 4.04
N GLU A 175 -7.72 19.46 5.09
CA GLU A 175 -9.15 19.09 5.01
C GLU A 175 -9.82 19.79 3.80
N GLU A 176 -9.25 20.88 3.30
CA GLU A 176 -9.62 21.59 2.06
C GLU A 176 -9.41 20.77 0.76
N VAL A 177 -8.54 19.74 0.75
CA VAL A 177 -8.37 18.84 -0.43
C VAL A 177 -9.17 17.55 -0.22
N ALA A 178 -9.60 17.23 1.00
CA ALA A 178 -10.45 16.10 1.33
C ALA A 178 -11.95 16.43 1.21
N GLU A 179 -12.33 17.70 1.13
CA GLU A 179 -13.67 18.06 0.66
C GLU A 179 -13.67 17.94 -0.87
N PRO A 180 -14.47 17.02 -1.43
CA PRO A 180 -14.79 17.14 -2.84
C PRO A 180 -15.40 18.56 -3.03
N PRO A 181 -15.01 19.32 -4.08
CA PRO A 181 -15.63 20.62 -4.39
C PRO A 181 -17.12 20.49 -4.80
N ALA A 182 -17.70 19.33 -4.63
CA ALA A 182 -19.13 19.10 -4.63
C ALA A 182 -19.69 19.80 -3.42
N SER A 183 -19.81 21.06 -3.56
CA SER A 183 -20.56 22.03 -2.77
C SER A 183 -20.69 21.64 -1.29
N ALA A 184 -20.23 22.51 -0.41
CA ALA A 184 -20.61 22.51 1.02
C ALA A 184 -22.13 22.20 1.20
N ALA A 185 -22.96 22.61 0.24
CA ALA A 185 -24.38 22.30 0.13
C ALA A 185 -24.71 20.79 0.04
N ALA A 186 -23.94 19.97 -0.68
CA ALA A 186 -24.21 18.52 -0.73
C ALA A 186 -23.82 17.81 0.56
N ALA A 187 -22.72 18.23 1.22
CA ALA A 187 -22.33 17.70 2.53
C ALA A 187 -23.28 18.17 3.66
N GLU A 188 -23.85 19.36 3.54
CA GLU A 188 -24.90 19.85 4.45
C GLU A 188 -26.25 19.12 4.22
N ALA A 189 -26.56 18.76 2.96
CA ALA A 189 -27.76 18.04 2.62
C ALA A 189 -27.75 16.57 3.05
N ASP A 190 -26.58 15.93 3.03
CA ASP A 190 -26.39 14.53 3.44
C ASP A 190 -25.08 14.33 4.24
N PRO A 191 -25.10 14.72 5.53
CA PRO A 191 -23.90 14.61 6.39
C PRO A 191 -23.42 13.17 6.60
N ARG A 192 -24.33 12.18 6.55
CA ARG A 192 -24.01 10.77 6.77
C ARG A 192 -23.34 10.18 5.53
N GLY A 193 -23.91 10.40 4.34
CA GLY A 193 -23.29 9.98 3.07
C GLY A 193 -21.92 10.63 2.86
N ALA A 194 -21.79 11.93 3.18
CA ALA A 194 -20.50 12.64 3.14
C ALA A 194 -19.45 12.00 4.05
N LYS A 195 -19.84 11.63 5.27
CA LYS A 195 -18.95 10.94 6.22
C LYS A 195 -18.50 9.57 5.71
N LEU A 196 -19.40 8.80 5.11
CA LEU A 196 -19.10 7.49 4.53
C LEU A 196 -18.17 7.63 3.32
N PHE A 197 -18.36 8.65 2.50
CA PHE A 197 -17.57 8.91 1.31
C PHE A 197 -16.12 9.36 1.59
N ARG A 198 -15.80 9.87 2.78
CA ARG A 198 -14.45 10.36 3.12
C ARG A 198 -13.34 9.35 2.80
N LYS A 199 -13.60 8.05 3.03
CA LYS A 199 -12.64 6.99 2.70
C LYS A 199 -12.42 6.84 1.19
N CYS A 200 -13.46 7.06 0.39
CA CYS A 200 -13.40 6.96 -1.07
C CYS A 200 -12.67 8.17 -1.67
N ALA A 201 -12.85 9.36 -1.09
CA ALA A 201 -12.22 10.62 -1.52
C ALA A 201 -10.68 10.58 -1.47
N ALA A 202 -10.09 9.72 -0.62
CA ALA A 202 -8.65 9.52 -0.56
C ALA A 202 -8.08 9.01 -1.91
N CYS A 203 -8.85 8.17 -2.60
CA CYS A 203 -8.40 7.51 -3.83
C CYS A 203 -9.10 8.03 -5.09
N HIS A 204 -10.28 8.63 -4.97
CA HIS A 204 -11.12 9.02 -6.11
C HIS A 204 -11.40 10.53 -6.12
N THR A 205 -11.47 11.10 -7.32
CA THR A 205 -11.99 12.45 -7.55
C THR A 205 -13.46 12.37 -7.99
N VAL A 206 -14.19 13.48 -7.85
CA VAL A 206 -15.62 13.58 -8.21
C VAL A 206 -15.94 14.76 -9.12
N THR A 207 -14.92 15.50 -9.56
CA THR A 207 -15.07 16.67 -10.45
C THR A 207 -14.57 16.39 -11.85
N ALA A 208 -15.06 17.12 -12.83
CA ALA A 208 -14.72 16.96 -14.25
C ALA A 208 -13.21 17.14 -14.51
N ASP A 209 -12.58 18.06 -13.80
CA ASP A 209 -11.16 18.43 -13.92
C ASP A 209 -10.26 17.70 -12.91
N GLY A 210 -10.84 16.90 -12.00
CA GLY A 210 -10.14 16.26 -10.90
C GLY A 210 -9.17 15.15 -11.33
N GLY A 211 -9.34 14.61 -12.54
CA GLY A 211 -8.49 13.53 -13.08
C GLY A 211 -8.54 12.25 -12.26
N ASN A 212 -7.59 11.36 -12.51
CA ASN A 212 -7.43 10.09 -11.78
C ASN A 212 -6.45 10.28 -10.60
N ARG A 213 -6.72 9.58 -9.48
CA ARG A 213 -5.82 9.43 -8.33
C ARG A 213 -5.34 7.98 -8.24
N ALA A 214 -5.19 7.45 -7.03
CA ALA A 214 -4.97 6.01 -6.84
C ALA A 214 -6.14 5.16 -7.39
N GLY A 215 -7.36 5.72 -7.40
CA GLY A 215 -8.52 5.21 -8.11
C GLY A 215 -8.90 6.09 -9.30
N PRO A 216 -9.74 5.58 -10.23
CA PRO A 216 -10.27 6.36 -11.33
C PRO A 216 -11.22 7.45 -10.83
N THR A 217 -11.40 8.54 -11.61
CA THR A 217 -12.41 9.53 -11.25
C THR A 217 -13.81 8.93 -11.19
N LEU A 218 -14.59 9.32 -10.20
CA LEU A 218 -16.01 8.96 -10.07
C LEU A 218 -16.94 9.98 -10.73
N TYR A 219 -16.42 11.10 -11.26
CA TYR A 219 -17.24 12.03 -12.03
C TYR A 219 -17.95 11.30 -13.16
N GLY A 220 -19.30 11.39 -13.23
CA GLY A 220 -20.10 10.64 -14.20
C GLY A 220 -20.02 9.12 -14.07
N VAL A 221 -19.83 8.58 -12.87
CA VAL A 221 -19.69 7.12 -12.66
C VAL A 221 -20.98 6.37 -12.98
N PHE A 222 -22.15 6.91 -12.68
CA PHE A 222 -23.41 6.25 -12.94
C PHE A 222 -23.71 6.14 -14.44
N GLY A 223 -23.96 4.92 -14.92
CA GLY A 223 -24.14 4.59 -16.34
C GLY A 223 -22.84 4.33 -17.10
N ARG A 224 -21.67 4.50 -16.47
CA ARG A 224 -20.36 4.27 -17.08
C ARG A 224 -19.94 2.80 -16.97
N ARG A 225 -19.36 2.25 -18.05
CA ARG A 225 -18.76 0.91 -18.04
C ARG A 225 -17.50 0.90 -17.14
N ALA A 226 -17.31 -0.18 -16.40
CA ALA A 226 -16.07 -0.39 -15.67
C ALA A 226 -14.88 -0.45 -16.66
N GLY A 227 -13.72 0.05 -16.25
CA GLY A 227 -12.55 0.08 -17.11
C GLY A 227 -12.54 1.16 -18.21
N ALA A 228 -13.55 2.03 -18.30
CA ALA A 228 -13.73 2.95 -19.43
C ALA A 228 -13.00 4.30 -19.30
N ILE A 229 -12.40 4.62 -18.16
CA ILE A 229 -11.67 5.90 -17.97
C ILE A 229 -10.29 5.82 -18.65
N GLU A 230 -10.08 6.71 -19.61
CA GLU A 230 -8.78 6.84 -20.28
C GLU A 230 -7.68 7.30 -19.31
N GLY A 231 -6.47 6.79 -19.52
CA GLY A 231 -5.30 7.16 -18.70
C GLY A 231 -5.27 6.56 -17.29
N TYR A 232 -6.24 5.71 -16.91
CA TYR A 232 -6.17 4.93 -15.67
C TYR A 232 -5.81 3.47 -15.96
N ASN A 233 -4.82 2.96 -15.22
CA ASN A 233 -4.35 1.59 -15.37
C ASN A 233 -5.23 0.62 -14.55
N TYR A 234 -6.31 0.14 -15.16
CA TYR A 234 -7.18 -0.87 -14.57
C TYR A 234 -6.52 -2.24 -14.49
N SER A 235 -7.02 -3.10 -13.60
CA SER A 235 -6.72 -4.53 -13.68
C SER A 235 -7.29 -5.12 -14.96
N GLU A 236 -6.71 -6.22 -15.43
CA GLU A 236 -7.14 -6.92 -16.65
C GLU A 236 -8.64 -7.30 -16.56
N ALA A 237 -9.08 -7.76 -15.39
CA ALA A 237 -10.47 -8.12 -15.14
C ALA A 237 -11.44 -6.95 -15.32
N LEU A 238 -11.08 -5.73 -14.87
CA LEU A 238 -11.95 -4.56 -15.02
C LEU A 238 -11.88 -3.93 -16.41
N SER A 239 -10.71 -3.96 -17.06
CA SER A 239 -10.57 -3.41 -18.42
C SER A 239 -11.38 -4.17 -19.47
N HIS A 240 -11.62 -5.46 -19.25
CA HIS A 240 -12.43 -6.31 -20.13
C HIS A 240 -13.84 -6.61 -19.62
N SER A 241 -14.25 -5.95 -18.53
CA SER A 241 -15.57 -6.17 -17.91
C SER A 241 -16.68 -5.44 -18.68
N ASP A 242 -17.82 -6.08 -18.84
CA ASP A 242 -19.07 -5.46 -19.32
C ASP A 242 -19.90 -4.83 -18.20
N LEU A 243 -19.37 -4.82 -16.99
CA LEU A 243 -20.01 -4.22 -15.81
C LEU A 243 -20.29 -2.73 -16.06
N VAL A 244 -21.51 -2.31 -15.81
CA VAL A 244 -21.91 -0.89 -15.82
C VAL A 244 -22.18 -0.45 -14.38
N TRP A 245 -21.58 0.65 -13.98
CA TRP A 245 -21.78 1.22 -12.65
C TRP A 245 -23.16 1.87 -12.54
N ASN A 246 -23.98 1.34 -11.67
CA ASN A 246 -25.28 1.86 -11.29
C ASN A 246 -25.52 1.64 -9.80
N GLU A 247 -26.66 2.02 -9.28
CA GLU A 247 -26.99 1.88 -7.85
C GLU A 247 -26.86 0.44 -7.37
N GLU A 248 -27.40 -0.53 -8.13
CA GLU A 248 -27.35 -1.95 -7.79
C GLU A 248 -25.91 -2.49 -7.77
N THR A 249 -25.11 -2.18 -8.80
CA THR A 249 -23.74 -2.67 -8.90
C THR A 249 -22.81 -2.04 -7.88
N ILE A 250 -23.05 -0.78 -7.49
CA ILE A 250 -22.31 -0.12 -6.41
C ILE A 250 -22.74 -0.68 -5.05
N ASP A 251 -24.03 -0.93 -4.83
CA ASP A 251 -24.49 -1.60 -3.61
C ASP A 251 -23.84 -2.97 -3.43
N ARG A 252 -23.85 -3.78 -4.49
CA ARG A 252 -23.20 -5.11 -4.48
C ARG A 252 -21.70 -5.03 -4.24
N LEU A 253 -21.01 -4.07 -4.84
CA LEU A 253 -19.58 -3.86 -4.60
C LEU A 253 -19.26 -3.71 -3.12
N PHE A 254 -20.07 -2.96 -2.38
CA PHE A 254 -19.86 -2.74 -0.95
C PHE A 254 -20.50 -3.81 -0.06
N ALA A 255 -21.50 -4.52 -0.52
CA ALA A 255 -22.12 -5.63 0.19
C ALA A 255 -21.24 -6.90 0.14
N GLU A 256 -20.78 -7.27 -1.03
CA GLU A 256 -20.00 -8.48 -1.31
C GLU A 256 -18.49 -8.24 -1.08
N GLY A 257 -18.03 -7.03 -1.37
CA GLY A 257 -16.63 -6.63 -1.37
C GLY A 257 -15.99 -6.70 -2.75
N PRO A 258 -14.95 -5.87 -3.00
CA PRO A 258 -14.29 -5.84 -4.31
C PRO A 258 -13.55 -7.13 -4.65
N ASP A 259 -13.18 -7.92 -3.68
CA ASP A 259 -12.54 -9.24 -3.84
C ASP A 259 -13.50 -10.28 -4.45
N GLU A 260 -14.80 -10.20 -4.14
CA GLU A 260 -15.83 -11.12 -4.65
C GLU A 260 -16.54 -10.53 -5.87
N PHE A 261 -16.91 -9.24 -5.83
CA PHE A 261 -17.72 -8.62 -6.88
C PHE A 261 -16.89 -8.20 -8.10
N THR A 262 -15.66 -7.73 -7.89
CA THR A 262 -14.72 -7.33 -8.95
C THR A 262 -13.36 -7.99 -8.72
N PRO A 263 -13.24 -9.33 -8.84
CA PRO A 263 -12.01 -10.05 -8.55
C PRO A 263 -10.86 -9.51 -9.41
N GLY A 264 -9.69 -9.34 -8.79
CA GLY A 264 -8.51 -8.70 -9.41
C GLY A 264 -8.59 -7.17 -9.47
N SER A 265 -9.60 -6.55 -8.84
CA SER A 265 -9.65 -5.10 -8.66
C SER A 265 -8.53 -4.63 -7.73
N LYS A 266 -7.95 -3.46 -8.05
CA LYS A 266 -6.99 -2.77 -7.16
C LYS A 266 -7.68 -1.99 -6.02
N MET A 267 -9.00 -2.04 -5.95
CA MET A 267 -9.75 -1.40 -4.90
C MET A 267 -9.50 -2.12 -3.56
N PRO A 268 -9.18 -1.39 -2.48
CA PRO A 268 -9.02 -2.00 -1.15
C PRO A 268 -10.26 -2.75 -0.72
N LEU A 269 -10.06 -3.82 0.05
CA LEU A 269 -11.16 -4.54 0.66
C LEU A 269 -11.97 -3.61 1.56
N GLN A 270 -13.14 -3.24 1.10
CA GLN A 270 -14.11 -2.41 1.83
C GLN A 270 -15.46 -3.08 1.74
N ARG A 271 -15.92 -3.66 2.85
CA ARG A 271 -17.27 -4.17 2.99
C ARG A 271 -18.08 -3.25 3.89
N MET A 272 -19.29 -3.00 3.48
CA MET A 272 -20.26 -2.16 4.20
C MET A 272 -21.50 -3.01 4.49
N PRO A 273 -21.55 -3.71 5.64
CA PRO A 273 -22.64 -4.66 5.94
C PRO A 273 -24.01 -4.00 6.08
N SER A 274 -24.05 -2.73 6.54
CA SER A 274 -25.30 -1.99 6.70
C SER A 274 -25.87 -1.57 5.36
N ALA A 275 -27.07 -2.02 5.04
CA ALA A 275 -27.78 -1.59 3.83
C ALA A 275 -28.11 -0.09 3.85
N GLU A 276 -28.42 0.46 5.00
CA GLU A 276 -28.68 1.89 5.20
C GLU A 276 -27.44 2.74 4.91
N ASP A 277 -26.24 2.31 5.36
CA ASP A 277 -25.00 3.00 5.05
C ASP A 277 -24.68 2.97 3.56
N ARG A 278 -24.97 1.86 2.87
CA ARG A 278 -24.78 1.74 1.42
C ARG A 278 -25.73 2.65 0.64
N GLU A 279 -27.00 2.72 1.04
CA GLU A 279 -28.00 3.61 0.46
C GLU A 279 -27.61 5.08 0.61
N ASP A 280 -27.18 5.49 1.82
CA ASP A 280 -26.68 6.85 2.09
C ASP A 280 -25.46 7.16 1.24
N LEU A 281 -24.48 6.25 1.16
CA LEU A 281 -23.30 6.43 0.31
C LEU A 281 -23.68 6.60 -1.16
N ILE A 282 -24.57 5.77 -1.69
CA ILE A 282 -25.00 5.81 -3.09
C ILE A 282 -25.75 7.11 -3.38
N THR A 283 -26.65 7.52 -2.49
CA THR A 283 -27.39 8.79 -2.59
C THR A 283 -26.44 9.97 -2.64
N TYR A 284 -25.46 10.00 -1.74
CA TYR A 284 -24.43 11.03 -1.71
C TYR A 284 -23.59 11.02 -3.00
N LEU A 285 -23.11 9.85 -3.46
CA LEU A 285 -22.36 9.72 -4.70
C LEU A 285 -23.14 10.28 -5.89
N LYS A 286 -24.43 10.00 -6.02
CA LYS A 286 -25.27 10.55 -7.09
C LYS A 286 -25.30 12.07 -7.07
N SER A 287 -25.37 12.67 -5.88
CA SER A 287 -25.42 14.13 -5.72
C SER A 287 -24.13 14.83 -6.12
N ILE A 288 -22.96 14.19 -5.91
CA ILE A 288 -21.63 14.80 -6.10
C ILE A 288 -20.93 14.40 -7.40
N THR A 289 -21.42 13.38 -8.11
CA THR A 289 -20.81 12.87 -9.35
C THR A 289 -21.64 13.11 -10.60
N ALA A 290 -22.77 13.80 -10.48
CA ALA A 290 -23.67 14.14 -11.59
C ALA A 290 -22.92 15.00 -12.63
N VAL A 291 -23.07 14.64 -13.92
CA VAL A 291 -22.56 15.44 -15.02
C VAL A 291 -23.49 16.65 -15.19
N GLU A 292 -22.93 17.86 -15.10
CA GLU A 292 -23.71 19.08 -15.36
C GLU A 292 -24.30 19.03 -16.77
N GLY A 293 -25.64 19.04 -16.86
CA GLY A 293 -26.36 19.05 -18.13
C GLY A 293 -27.28 17.84 -18.41
N THR A 294 -27.39 16.87 -17.53
CA THR A 294 -28.34 15.73 -17.66
C THR A 294 -29.52 15.82 -16.68
N ALA A 295 -30.04 17.03 -16.46
CA ALA A 295 -31.33 17.17 -15.82
C ALA A 295 -32.41 16.98 -16.89
N ASN A 296 -33.06 15.81 -16.91
CA ASN A 296 -34.36 15.57 -17.55
C ASN A 296 -35.33 15.07 -16.49
#